data_bcfdd7841ba271bc307ee7e940e13099
#
_entry.id   bcfdd7841ba271bc307ee7e940e13099
#
_cell.length_a   1.000
_cell.length_b   1.000
_cell.length_c   1.000
_cell.angle_alpha   90.00
_cell.angle_beta   90.00
_cell.angle_gamma   90.00
#
_symmetry.space_group_name_H-M   'P 1'
#
loop_
_entity.id
_entity.type
_entity.pdbx_description
1 polymer ?
#
loop_
_entity_poly.entity_id
_entity_poly.type
_entity_poly.pdbx_seq_one_letter_code
_entity_poly.pdbx_strand_id
1 'polypeptide(L)'
;MPPLGLLTVASILKESNELKLIDMNVMPINDDDILWADYVFISAMITQKNSALKLIEKCKSLDAKIVAGGPLFNNLYQNYPEVDHFLLNESEITLPMFLEDVKNGNPQKVYFSDKRPEIDKIPMPHWDLINFDDYAKMPIQTTRGCPFDCEFCDIVSLNGREPRAKSPNQVIRELNALYDRGWRGSMIIVDDNFIGNKTTAKTLLKEIIQWRKKKAFRGSFITQVSLNIADDEELLTLMKKAGVNCVFIGLETPSAESLAECGKIHNKNRNMVEDVKKVHSFGIEVFGGFIVGFDNDDETIFERQYKFIQEAGIVVATIGILNALPGTKLYHRLKNENRLLQESTGNNTDGTLNFVPSMDKDILVKKYKDLVRSVYSVENYYQRIFNFLEEYNHYNNSPLTFNFFVAFLKSFYMLGLIDKNRRY
;
A
#
# COMPACT_ATOMS: atom_id res chain seq x y z
N MET A 1 9.06 -3.60 -4.58
CA MET A 1 8.64 -4.76 -3.74
C MET A 1 8.21 -5.88 -4.66
N PRO A 2 8.53 -7.14 -4.34
CA PRO A 2 8.03 -8.28 -5.10
C PRO A 2 6.50 -8.42 -5.02
N PRO A 3 5.88 -9.07 -6.01
CA PRO A 3 4.43 -9.24 -6.10
C PRO A 3 3.93 -10.34 -5.16
N LEU A 4 3.67 -9.99 -3.90
CA LEU A 4 3.33 -10.94 -2.82
C LEU A 4 2.14 -11.86 -3.18
N GLY A 5 1.11 -11.31 -3.84
CA GLY A 5 -0.06 -12.09 -4.26
C GLY A 5 0.31 -13.21 -5.23
N LEU A 6 1.10 -12.91 -6.27
CA LEU A 6 1.56 -13.94 -7.22
C LEU A 6 2.49 -14.96 -6.58
N LEU A 7 3.36 -14.54 -5.65
CA LEU A 7 4.21 -15.47 -4.89
C LEU A 7 3.39 -16.41 -3.98
N THR A 8 2.25 -15.94 -3.47
CA THR A 8 1.32 -16.78 -2.70
C THR A 8 0.57 -17.76 -3.62
N VAL A 9 0.09 -17.30 -4.77
CA VAL A 9 -0.51 -18.16 -5.82
C VAL A 9 0.49 -19.23 -6.27
N ALA A 10 1.73 -18.85 -6.53
CA ALA A 10 2.79 -19.78 -6.90
C ALA A 10 3.04 -20.87 -5.84
N SER A 11 2.90 -20.54 -4.56
CA SER A 11 3.03 -21.54 -3.48
C SER A 11 1.91 -22.59 -3.48
N ILE A 12 0.74 -22.25 -3.98
CA ILE A 12 -0.37 -23.22 -4.15
C ILE A 12 -0.11 -24.11 -5.37
N LEU A 13 0.50 -23.55 -6.42
CA LEU A 13 0.72 -24.24 -7.70
C LEU A 13 1.96 -25.15 -7.73
N LYS A 14 2.96 -24.89 -6.88
CA LYS A 14 4.33 -25.41 -7.00
C LYS A 14 4.47 -26.94 -6.95
N GLU A 15 3.52 -27.67 -6.34
CA GLU A 15 3.66 -29.10 -6.14
C GLU A 15 3.40 -29.92 -7.43
N SER A 16 2.67 -29.35 -8.39
CA SER A 16 2.22 -30.06 -9.59
C SER A 16 2.52 -29.31 -10.90
N ASN A 17 3.23 -28.17 -10.81
CA ASN A 17 3.48 -27.30 -11.96
C ASN A 17 4.90 -26.76 -11.94
N GLU A 18 5.47 -26.57 -13.14
CA GLU A 18 6.65 -25.75 -13.33
C GLU A 18 6.25 -24.29 -13.34
N LEU A 19 6.99 -23.43 -12.66
CA LEU A 19 6.59 -22.05 -12.42
C LEU A 19 7.69 -21.06 -12.82
N LYS A 20 7.29 -19.99 -13.50
CA LYS A 20 8.12 -18.84 -13.79
C LYS A 20 7.40 -17.59 -13.36
N LEU A 21 8.07 -16.70 -12.62
CA LEU A 21 7.51 -15.41 -12.21
C LEU A 21 8.24 -14.28 -12.93
N ILE A 22 7.48 -13.36 -13.51
CA ILE A 22 7.99 -12.15 -14.13
C ILE A 22 7.33 -10.94 -13.48
N ASP A 23 8.12 -10.17 -12.75
CA ASP A 23 7.69 -8.87 -12.24
C ASP A 23 8.02 -7.80 -13.28
N MET A 24 7.01 -7.32 -14.00
CA MET A 24 7.17 -6.32 -15.06
C MET A 24 7.64 -4.95 -14.54
N ASN A 25 7.71 -4.73 -13.22
CA ASN A 25 8.36 -3.54 -12.66
C ASN A 25 9.90 -3.69 -12.59
N VAL A 26 10.41 -4.90 -12.75
CA VAL A 26 11.84 -5.25 -12.65
C VAL A 26 12.40 -5.65 -13.99
N MET A 27 11.68 -6.46 -14.76
CA MET A 27 12.13 -6.98 -16.05
C MET A 27 11.00 -7.04 -17.09
N PRO A 28 11.30 -6.84 -18.38
CA PRO A 28 10.30 -7.00 -19.43
C PRO A 28 9.92 -8.47 -19.61
N ILE A 29 8.69 -8.72 -20.06
CA ILE A 29 8.22 -10.03 -20.48
C ILE A 29 8.48 -10.23 -21.98
N ASN A 30 9.04 -11.38 -22.37
CA ASN A 30 9.31 -11.78 -23.74
C ASN A 30 8.22 -12.71 -24.29
N ASP A 31 8.18 -12.90 -25.61
CA ASP A 31 7.24 -13.80 -26.27
C ASP A 31 7.48 -15.26 -25.84
N ASP A 32 8.75 -15.67 -25.75
CA ASP A 32 9.12 -17.02 -25.31
C ASP A 32 8.63 -17.33 -23.87
N ASP A 33 8.56 -16.33 -23.00
CA ASP A 33 8.01 -16.48 -21.66
C ASP A 33 6.51 -16.82 -21.68
N ILE A 34 5.79 -16.23 -22.62
CA ILE A 34 4.35 -16.44 -22.79
C ILE A 34 4.08 -17.78 -23.47
N LEU A 35 4.82 -18.08 -24.56
CA LEU A 35 4.68 -19.32 -25.33
C LEU A 35 5.08 -20.58 -24.54
N TRP A 36 5.95 -20.42 -23.53
CA TRP A 36 6.35 -21.50 -22.63
C TRP A 36 5.21 -21.97 -21.71
N ALA A 37 4.27 -21.08 -21.36
CA ALA A 37 3.28 -21.31 -20.32
C ALA A 37 1.99 -21.92 -20.90
N ASP A 38 1.46 -22.98 -20.27
CA ASP A 38 0.09 -23.46 -20.53
C ASP A 38 -0.96 -22.44 -20.09
N TYR A 39 -0.69 -21.69 -19.00
CA TYR A 39 -1.50 -20.60 -18.48
C TYR A 39 -0.66 -19.43 -18.02
N VAL A 40 -1.04 -18.22 -18.45
CA VAL A 40 -0.42 -16.96 -18.01
C VAL A 40 -1.27 -16.35 -16.90
N PHE A 41 -0.77 -16.33 -15.67
CA PHE A 41 -1.44 -15.72 -14.53
C PHE A 41 -1.08 -14.23 -14.44
N ILE A 42 -2.09 -13.37 -14.48
CA ILE A 42 -1.91 -11.90 -14.41
C ILE A 42 -2.53 -11.37 -13.13
N SER A 43 -1.74 -10.66 -12.34
CA SER A 43 -2.23 -9.90 -11.17
C SER A 43 -1.83 -8.43 -11.31
N ALA A 44 -2.80 -7.54 -11.14
CA ALA A 44 -2.60 -6.11 -11.29
C ALA A 44 -3.44 -5.30 -10.29
N MET A 45 -2.91 -4.11 -9.96
CA MET A 45 -3.65 -3.05 -9.30
C MET A 45 -4.27 -2.11 -10.36
N ILE A 46 -5.25 -1.29 -9.96
CA ILE A 46 -5.91 -0.33 -10.89
C ILE A 46 -4.91 0.61 -11.56
N THR A 47 -3.88 1.06 -10.83
CA THR A 47 -2.79 1.90 -11.37
C THR A 47 -1.97 1.22 -12.47
N GLN A 48 -2.02 -0.11 -12.55
CA GLN A 48 -1.30 -0.92 -13.54
C GLN A 48 -2.18 -1.30 -14.75
N LYS A 49 -3.42 -0.77 -14.83
CA LYS A 49 -4.40 -1.07 -15.88
C LYS A 49 -3.81 -1.06 -17.29
N ASN A 50 -3.10 -0.01 -17.65
CA ASN A 50 -2.54 0.14 -19.01
C ASN A 50 -1.48 -0.92 -19.33
N SER A 51 -0.66 -1.32 -18.35
CA SER A 51 0.33 -2.38 -18.51
C SER A 51 -0.34 -3.75 -18.61
N ALA A 52 -1.39 -3.97 -17.81
CA ALA A 52 -2.17 -5.20 -17.83
C ALA A 52 -2.89 -5.37 -19.17
N LEU A 53 -3.51 -4.33 -19.74
CA LEU A 53 -4.14 -4.35 -21.06
C LEU A 53 -3.15 -4.74 -22.15
N LYS A 54 -1.98 -4.09 -22.21
CA LYS A 54 -0.92 -4.43 -23.19
C LYS A 54 -0.45 -5.88 -23.06
N LEU A 55 -0.36 -6.40 -21.83
CA LEU A 55 0.00 -7.80 -21.60
C LEU A 55 -1.10 -8.75 -22.07
N ILE A 56 -2.36 -8.44 -21.80
CA ILE A 56 -3.52 -9.23 -22.26
C ILE A 56 -3.54 -9.27 -23.80
N GLU A 57 -3.40 -8.12 -24.48
CA GLU A 57 -3.31 -8.04 -25.94
C GLU A 57 -2.16 -8.90 -26.50
N LYS A 58 -0.99 -8.82 -25.86
CA LYS A 58 0.20 -9.61 -26.24
C LYS A 58 -0.07 -11.11 -26.08
N CYS A 59 -0.63 -11.54 -24.93
CA CYS A 59 -0.97 -12.94 -24.70
C CYS A 59 -1.98 -13.46 -25.75
N LYS A 60 -3.00 -12.67 -26.08
CA LYS A 60 -3.99 -13.06 -27.10
C LYS A 60 -3.38 -13.15 -28.50
N SER A 61 -2.43 -12.26 -28.86
CA SER A 61 -1.73 -12.35 -30.15
C SER A 61 -0.88 -13.62 -30.29
N LEU A 62 -0.51 -14.25 -29.19
CA LEU A 62 0.27 -15.50 -29.10
C LEU A 62 -0.61 -16.72 -28.75
N ASP A 63 -1.94 -16.59 -28.79
CA ASP A 63 -2.94 -17.65 -28.45
C ASP A 63 -2.74 -18.26 -27.06
N ALA A 64 -2.20 -17.49 -26.11
CA ALA A 64 -1.97 -17.94 -24.73
C ALA A 64 -3.27 -17.87 -23.89
N LYS A 65 -3.46 -18.84 -23.01
CA LYS A 65 -4.58 -18.85 -22.05
C LYS A 65 -4.28 -17.95 -20.85
N ILE A 66 -5.19 -17.06 -20.53
CA ILE A 66 -5.02 -16.04 -19.50
C ILE A 66 -5.89 -16.32 -18.29
N VAL A 67 -5.26 -16.34 -17.12
CA VAL A 67 -5.94 -16.37 -15.80
C VAL A 67 -5.66 -15.04 -15.10
N ALA A 68 -6.68 -14.24 -14.81
CA ALA A 68 -6.50 -12.94 -14.18
C ALA A 68 -7.13 -12.86 -12.79
N GLY A 69 -6.44 -12.15 -11.88
CA GLY A 69 -6.90 -11.89 -10.52
C GLY A 69 -6.30 -10.62 -9.94
N GLY A 70 -6.62 -10.36 -8.67
CA GLY A 70 -6.16 -9.16 -7.97
C GLY A 70 -7.09 -7.95 -8.11
N PRO A 71 -6.75 -6.82 -7.45
CA PRO A 71 -7.67 -5.69 -7.26
C PRO A 71 -8.24 -5.07 -8.55
N LEU A 72 -7.45 -5.04 -9.64
CA LEU A 72 -7.90 -4.50 -10.93
C LEU A 72 -9.15 -5.23 -11.44
N PHE A 73 -9.17 -6.55 -11.31
CA PHE A 73 -10.20 -7.37 -11.95
C PHE A 73 -11.42 -7.59 -11.07
N ASN A 74 -11.31 -7.47 -9.74
CA ASN A 74 -12.42 -7.81 -8.83
C ASN A 74 -13.75 -7.12 -9.17
N ASN A 75 -13.72 -5.81 -9.42
CA ASN A 75 -14.93 -5.04 -9.70
C ASN A 75 -15.10 -4.69 -11.19
N LEU A 76 -14.13 -5.01 -12.03
CA LEU A 76 -14.09 -4.58 -13.43
C LEU A 76 -13.82 -5.73 -14.41
N TYR A 77 -13.90 -7.00 -13.99
CA TYR A 77 -13.54 -8.15 -14.82
C TYR A 77 -14.33 -8.20 -16.15
N GLN A 78 -15.57 -7.71 -16.17
CA GLN A 78 -16.40 -7.67 -17.39
C GLN A 78 -15.81 -6.77 -18.48
N ASN A 79 -14.91 -5.83 -18.12
CA ASN A 79 -14.25 -4.95 -19.07
C ASN A 79 -13.06 -5.62 -19.79
N TYR A 80 -12.77 -6.89 -19.48
CA TYR A 80 -11.64 -7.65 -20.02
C TYR A 80 -12.13 -8.97 -20.67
N PRO A 81 -12.94 -8.92 -21.74
CA PRO A 81 -13.53 -10.11 -22.36
C PRO A 81 -12.48 -11.08 -22.92
N GLU A 82 -11.26 -10.61 -23.20
CA GLU A 82 -10.14 -11.39 -23.74
C GLU A 82 -9.51 -12.35 -22.72
N VAL A 83 -9.67 -12.10 -21.43
CA VAL A 83 -9.17 -12.98 -20.36
C VAL A 83 -10.00 -14.27 -20.33
N ASP A 84 -9.35 -15.43 -20.29
CA ASP A 84 -10.04 -16.72 -20.35
C ASP A 84 -10.70 -17.08 -19.00
N HIS A 85 -10.00 -16.83 -17.90
CA HIS A 85 -10.48 -17.18 -16.55
C HIS A 85 -10.20 -16.05 -15.55
N PHE A 86 -11.13 -15.79 -14.65
CA PHE A 86 -10.98 -14.83 -13.55
C PHE A 86 -11.02 -15.54 -12.21
N LEU A 87 -10.05 -15.21 -11.35
CA LEU A 87 -10.02 -15.59 -9.94
C LEU A 87 -10.31 -14.34 -9.10
N LEU A 88 -11.57 -14.15 -8.74
CA LEU A 88 -12.02 -12.95 -8.03
C LEU A 88 -11.96 -13.15 -6.52
N ASN A 89 -11.74 -12.08 -5.79
CA ASN A 89 -11.51 -12.05 -4.35
C ASN A 89 -10.20 -12.78 -3.94
N GLU A 90 -10.23 -13.52 -2.83
CA GLU A 90 -9.01 -14.15 -2.30
C GLU A 90 -8.73 -15.47 -3.02
N SER A 91 -7.65 -15.50 -3.78
CA SER A 91 -7.29 -16.62 -4.66
C SER A 91 -7.01 -17.92 -3.91
N GLU A 92 -6.74 -17.87 -2.63
CA GLU A 92 -6.59 -19.05 -1.78
C GLU A 92 -7.85 -19.94 -1.75
N ILE A 93 -9.02 -19.37 -2.09
CA ILE A 93 -10.29 -20.10 -2.24
C ILE A 93 -10.59 -20.37 -3.72
N THR A 94 -10.45 -19.38 -4.57
CA THR A 94 -10.89 -19.48 -5.97
C THR A 94 -9.91 -20.23 -6.86
N LEU A 95 -8.62 -20.24 -6.56
CA LEU A 95 -7.62 -21.00 -7.31
C LEU A 95 -7.81 -22.53 -7.20
N PRO A 96 -8.03 -23.13 -6.01
CA PRO A 96 -8.34 -24.56 -5.92
C PRO A 96 -9.58 -24.97 -6.75
N MET A 97 -10.62 -24.13 -6.81
CA MET A 97 -11.81 -24.38 -7.64
C MET A 97 -11.44 -24.43 -9.13
N PHE A 98 -10.64 -23.46 -9.59
CA PHE A 98 -10.14 -23.42 -10.96
C PHE A 98 -9.31 -24.67 -11.30
N LEU A 99 -8.38 -25.06 -10.42
CA LEU A 99 -7.50 -26.22 -10.64
C LEU A 99 -8.28 -27.54 -10.72
N GLU A 100 -9.33 -27.68 -9.93
CA GLU A 100 -10.22 -28.86 -10.00
C GLU A 100 -10.94 -28.93 -11.35
N ASP A 101 -11.48 -27.80 -11.82
CA ASP A 101 -12.17 -27.74 -13.11
C ASP A 101 -11.21 -27.94 -14.29
N VAL A 102 -9.99 -27.41 -14.21
CA VAL A 102 -8.95 -27.68 -15.23
C VAL A 102 -8.64 -29.17 -15.30
N LYS A 103 -8.47 -29.83 -14.15
CA LYS A 103 -8.23 -31.29 -14.08
C LYS A 103 -9.39 -32.08 -14.69
N ASN A 104 -10.61 -31.60 -14.55
CA ASN A 104 -11.81 -32.21 -15.09
C ASN A 104 -12.10 -31.82 -16.55
N GLY A 105 -11.24 -30.97 -17.16
CA GLY A 105 -11.37 -30.51 -18.55
C GLY A 105 -12.50 -29.50 -18.79
N ASN A 106 -13.05 -28.87 -17.76
CA ASN A 106 -14.19 -27.93 -17.88
C ASN A 106 -14.00 -26.64 -17.05
N PRO A 107 -12.90 -25.88 -17.26
CA PRO A 107 -12.68 -24.66 -16.52
C PRO A 107 -13.69 -23.56 -16.88
N GLN A 108 -14.19 -22.87 -15.86
CA GLN A 108 -15.18 -21.80 -15.99
C GLN A 108 -14.53 -20.44 -16.27
N LYS A 109 -15.31 -19.49 -16.79
CA LYS A 109 -14.86 -18.11 -17.06
C LYS A 109 -14.58 -17.34 -15.78
N VAL A 110 -15.39 -17.52 -14.72
CA VAL A 110 -15.31 -16.74 -13.48
C VAL A 110 -15.39 -17.66 -12.27
N TYR A 111 -14.42 -17.55 -11.40
CA TYR A 111 -14.39 -18.15 -10.07
C TYR A 111 -14.51 -17.05 -9.04
N PHE A 112 -15.52 -17.14 -8.20
CA PHE A 112 -15.88 -16.15 -7.20
C PHE A 112 -16.26 -16.83 -5.88
N SER A 113 -15.90 -16.22 -4.77
CA SER A 113 -16.34 -16.64 -3.44
C SER A 113 -16.44 -15.45 -2.50
N ASP A 114 -17.54 -15.35 -1.76
CA ASP A 114 -17.68 -14.42 -0.64
C ASP A 114 -17.03 -14.95 0.64
N LYS A 115 -16.65 -16.22 0.66
CA LYS A 115 -15.94 -16.80 1.80
C LYS A 115 -14.52 -16.26 1.86
N ARG A 116 -14.05 -16.03 3.07
CA ARG A 116 -12.68 -15.60 3.35
C ARG A 116 -11.84 -16.79 3.85
N PRO A 117 -10.59 -16.94 3.38
CA PRO A 117 -9.73 -18.03 3.88
C PRO A 117 -9.36 -17.83 5.34
N GLU A 118 -9.12 -18.93 6.03
CA GLU A 118 -8.44 -18.91 7.31
C GLU A 118 -6.99 -18.46 7.10
N ILE A 119 -6.65 -17.26 7.57
CA ILE A 119 -5.38 -16.62 7.24
C ILE A 119 -4.15 -17.41 7.74
N ASP A 120 -4.33 -18.20 8.80
CA ASP A 120 -3.29 -19.10 9.32
C ASP A 120 -2.98 -20.30 8.40
N LYS A 121 -3.86 -20.59 7.45
CA LYS A 121 -3.67 -21.67 6.45
C LYS A 121 -3.08 -21.17 5.13
N ILE A 122 -2.89 -19.86 4.99
CA ILE A 122 -2.28 -19.28 3.79
C ILE A 122 -0.83 -19.78 3.69
N PRO A 123 -0.42 -20.32 2.52
CA PRO A 123 0.94 -20.79 2.35
C PRO A 123 1.95 -19.65 2.39
N MET A 124 3.16 -19.95 2.80
CA MET A 124 4.29 -19.03 2.72
C MET A 124 4.56 -18.68 1.25
N PRO A 125 4.79 -17.40 0.90
CA PRO A 125 5.10 -17.00 -0.47
C PRO A 125 6.31 -17.76 -1.03
N HIS A 126 6.27 -18.07 -2.32
CA HIS A 126 7.34 -18.85 -2.98
C HIS A 126 8.52 -17.94 -3.35
N TRP A 127 9.34 -17.61 -2.35
CA TRP A 127 10.45 -16.67 -2.47
C TRP A 127 11.54 -17.09 -3.46
N ASP A 128 11.63 -18.38 -3.80
CA ASP A 128 12.67 -18.90 -4.70
C ASP A 128 12.46 -18.50 -6.17
N LEU A 129 11.31 -17.90 -6.50
CA LEU A 129 10.99 -17.39 -7.84
C LEU A 129 11.53 -15.99 -8.12
N ILE A 130 12.14 -15.33 -7.14
CA ILE A 130 12.63 -13.95 -7.29
C ILE A 130 14.11 -13.85 -6.90
N ASN A 131 14.81 -12.91 -7.55
CA ASN A 131 16.12 -12.48 -7.10
C ASN A 131 15.96 -11.31 -6.10
N PHE A 132 16.46 -11.46 -4.88
CA PHE A 132 16.32 -10.45 -3.81
C PHE A 132 17.06 -9.15 -4.11
N ASP A 133 18.11 -9.18 -4.93
CA ASP A 133 18.90 -8.00 -5.28
C ASP A 133 18.11 -7.00 -6.17
N ASP A 134 17.05 -7.47 -6.80
CA ASP A 134 16.17 -6.62 -7.63
C ASP A 134 15.23 -5.74 -6.79
N TYR A 135 15.17 -5.92 -5.46
CA TYR A 135 14.19 -5.26 -4.61
C TYR A 135 14.81 -4.47 -3.47
N ALA A 136 14.33 -3.25 -3.28
CA ALA A 136 14.76 -2.38 -2.19
C ALA A 136 14.16 -2.80 -0.83
N LYS A 137 13.01 -3.47 -0.81
CA LYS A 137 12.28 -3.87 0.40
C LYS A 137 11.47 -5.14 0.15
N MET A 138 11.36 -6.01 1.17
CA MET A 138 10.51 -7.21 1.11
C MET A 138 9.17 -6.99 1.80
N PRO A 139 8.06 -7.43 1.21
CA PRO A 139 6.74 -7.37 1.82
C PRO A 139 6.51 -8.53 2.78
N ILE A 140 5.78 -8.26 3.85
CA ILE A 140 5.18 -9.25 4.74
C ILE A 140 3.74 -8.83 4.97
N GLN A 141 2.81 -9.75 4.91
CA GLN A 141 1.43 -9.51 5.29
C GLN A 141 1.12 -10.24 6.59
N THR A 142 0.68 -9.51 7.61
CA THR A 142 0.34 -10.08 8.92
C THR A 142 -1.16 -10.10 9.18
N THR A 143 -1.90 -9.15 8.57
CA THR A 143 -3.36 -9.10 8.66
C THR A 143 -3.98 -8.74 7.31
N ARG A 144 -5.25 -9.08 7.13
CA ARG A 144 -6.15 -8.60 6.06
C ARG A 144 -7.43 -8.06 6.66
N GLY A 145 -7.90 -6.93 6.13
CA GLY A 145 -9.12 -6.26 6.56
C GLY A 145 -8.85 -5.07 7.49
N CYS A 146 -9.81 -4.15 7.50
CA CYS A 146 -9.74 -2.92 8.28
C CYS A 146 -11.07 -2.68 9.01
N PRO A 147 -11.08 -2.36 10.32
CA PRO A 147 -12.34 -2.21 11.07
C PRO A 147 -13.12 -0.96 10.67
N PHE A 148 -12.46 -0.01 10.01
CA PHE A 148 -13.06 1.23 9.56
C PHE A 148 -13.82 1.05 8.25
N ASP A 149 -14.69 2.03 7.93
CA ASP A 149 -15.62 1.95 6.81
C ASP A 149 -15.63 3.27 6.01
N CYS A 150 -14.43 3.74 5.67
CA CYS A 150 -14.25 4.97 4.91
C CYS A 150 -14.88 4.85 3.51
N GLU A 151 -15.70 5.83 3.12
CA GLU A 151 -16.53 5.80 1.91
C GLU A 151 -15.73 5.60 0.62
N PHE A 152 -14.52 6.18 0.55
CA PHE A 152 -13.65 6.16 -0.62
C PHE A 152 -12.75 4.92 -0.70
N CYS A 153 -12.68 4.10 0.38
CA CYS A 153 -11.71 3.02 0.51
C CYS A 153 -12.25 1.70 -0.02
N ASP A 154 -11.49 1.03 -0.88
CA ASP A 154 -11.85 -0.26 -1.48
C ASP A 154 -11.52 -1.47 -0.59
N ILE A 155 -10.73 -1.28 0.48
CA ILE A 155 -10.28 -2.37 1.38
C ILE A 155 -11.45 -3.13 1.98
N VAL A 156 -12.54 -2.44 2.33
CA VAL A 156 -13.73 -3.11 2.88
C VAL A 156 -14.33 -4.09 1.87
N SER A 157 -14.38 -3.71 0.60
CA SER A 157 -14.82 -4.57 -0.50
C SER A 157 -13.86 -5.74 -0.73
N LEU A 158 -12.55 -5.47 -0.73
CA LEU A 158 -11.52 -6.47 -1.03
C LEU A 158 -11.30 -7.44 0.14
N ASN A 159 -11.03 -6.92 1.34
CA ASN A 159 -10.53 -7.70 2.47
C ASN A 159 -11.49 -7.78 3.66
N GLY A 160 -12.59 -7.01 3.64
CA GLY A 160 -13.61 -6.98 4.69
C GLY A 160 -13.26 -6.08 5.87
N ARG A 161 -14.22 -5.98 6.81
CA ARG A 161 -14.12 -5.12 7.99
C ARG A 161 -13.55 -5.81 9.22
N GLU A 162 -13.46 -7.12 9.23
CA GLU A 162 -12.88 -7.88 10.33
C GLU A 162 -11.38 -8.09 10.07
N PRO A 163 -10.49 -7.51 10.91
CA PRO A 163 -9.05 -7.77 10.79
C PRO A 163 -8.75 -9.24 11.10
N ARG A 164 -8.40 -10.01 10.08
CA ARG A 164 -7.99 -11.41 10.18
C ARG A 164 -6.47 -11.47 10.26
N ALA A 165 -5.91 -11.99 11.33
CA ALA A 165 -4.48 -11.97 11.60
C ALA A 165 -3.85 -13.36 11.50
N LYS A 166 -2.65 -13.44 10.95
CA LYS A 166 -1.78 -14.62 11.06
C LYS A 166 -1.34 -14.79 12.51
N SER A 167 -1.14 -16.03 12.93
CA SER A 167 -0.50 -16.29 14.22
C SER A 167 0.93 -15.74 14.24
N PRO A 168 1.42 -15.28 15.40
CA PRO A 168 2.80 -14.83 15.53
C PRO A 168 3.82 -15.87 15.03
N ASN A 169 3.58 -17.16 15.30
CA ASN A 169 4.43 -18.24 14.82
C ASN A 169 4.52 -18.32 13.30
N GLN A 170 3.42 -18.08 12.59
CA GLN A 170 3.42 -18.05 11.12
C GLN A 170 4.24 -16.87 10.61
N VAL A 171 4.02 -15.67 11.15
CA VAL A 171 4.79 -14.47 10.76
C VAL A 171 6.29 -14.68 11.03
N ILE A 172 6.66 -15.25 12.19
CA ILE A 172 8.07 -15.53 12.49
C ILE A 172 8.67 -16.56 11.52
N ARG A 173 7.90 -17.56 11.07
CA ARG A 173 8.38 -18.49 10.01
C ARG A 173 8.64 -17.75 8.68
N GLU A 174 7.77 -16.81 8.29
CA GLU A 174 7.95 -16.00 7.08
C GLU A 174 9.18 -15.08 7.20
N LEU A 175 9.38 -14.46 8.36
CA LEU A 175 10.59 -13.66 8.66
C LEU A 175 11.87 -14.50 8.60
N ASN A 176 11.84 -15.71 9.16
CA ASN A 176 12.97 -16.64 9.06
C ASN A 176 13.24 -17.02 7.61
N ALA A 177 12.22 -17.31 6.82
CA ALA A 177 12.38 -17.68 5.42
C ALA A 177 13.09 -16.59 4.59
N LEU A 178 12.77 -15.32 4.82
CA LEU A 178 13.47 -14.19 4.19
C LEU A 178 14.91 -14.06 4.75
N TYR A 179 15.06 -14.13 6.05
CA TYR A 179 16.37 -14.00 6.69
C TYR A 179 17.35 -15.12 6.27
N ASP A 180 16.89 -16.37 6.23
CA ASP A 180 17.71 -17.54 5.90
C ASP A 180 18.11 -17.55 4.41
N ARG A 181 17.31 -16.87 3.53
CA ARG A 181 17.66 -16.60 2.13
C ARG A 181 18.58 -15.37 1.94
N GLY A 182 19.06 -14.77 3.02
CA GLY A 182 20.05 -13.70 2.97
C GLY A 182 19.47 -12.28 3.08
N TRP A 183 18.14 -12.08 3.20
CA TRP A 183 17.60 -10.75 3.32
C TRP A 183 18.02 -10.08 4.65
N ARG A 184 18.58 -8.87 4.54
CA ARG A 184 19.02 -8.06 5.69
C ARG A 184 18.49 -6.62 5.64
N GLY A 185 17.83 -6.25 4.55
CA GLY A 185 17.24 -4.93 4.31
C GLY A 185 15.95 -4.69 5.08
N SER A 186 15.36 -3.53 4.83
CA SER A 186 14.06 -3.14 5.42
C SER A 186 12.92 -3.99 4.86
N MET A 187 11.86 -4.16 5.66
CA MET A 187 10.65 -4.89 5.28
C MET A 187 9.43 -3.97 5.39
N ILE A 188 8.43 -4.21 4.55
CA ILE A 188 7.14 -3.53 4.63
C ILE A 188 6.10 -4.53 5.10
N ILE A 189 5.44 -4.24 6.19
CA ILE A 189 4.22 -4.95 6.61
C ILE A 189 3.08 -4.34 5.80
N VAL A 190 2.60 -5.07 4.78
CA VAL A 190 1.62 -4.61 3.79
C VAL A 190 0.18 -4.82 4.24
N ASP A 191 -0.08 -4.64 5.51
CA ASP A 191 -1.41 -4.77 6.10
C ASP A 191 -2.27 -3.54 5.75
N ASP A 192 -3.57 -3.73 5.62
CA ASP A 192 -4.52 -2.63 5.38
C ASP A 192 -4.57 -1.65 6.56
N ASN A 193 -4.45 -2.18 7.77
CA ASN A 193 -4.27 -1.45 9.03
C ASN A 193 -3.64 -2.39 10.07
N PHE A 194 -2.34 -2.29 10.27
CA PHE A 194 -1.58 -3.16 11.17
C PHE A 194 -2.13 -3.18 12.60
N ILE A 195 -2.69 -2.06 13.05
CA ILE A 195 -3.27 -1.91 14.39
C ILE A 195 -4.80 -2.07 14.41
N GLY A 196 -5.39 -2.58 13.33
CA GLY A 196 -6.83 -2.85 13.26
C GLY A 196 -7.35 -3.71 14.42
N ASN A 197 -6.48 -4.59 14.95
CA ASN A 197 -6.63 -5.25 16.25
C ASN A 197 -5.37 -4.99 17.10
N LYS A 198 -5.44 -4.05 18.03
CA LYS A 198 -4.29 -3.63 18.86
C LYS A 198 -3.73 -4.76 19.72
N THR A 199 -4.57 -5.67 20.22
CA THR A 199 -4.14 -6.80 21.07
C THR A 199 -3.28 -7.78 20.27
N THR A 200 -3.72 -8.15 19.06
CA THR A 200 -2.98 -9.00 18.16
C THR A 200 -1.67 -8.35 17.72
N ALA A 201 -1.70 -7.07 17.38
CA ALA A 201 -0.51 -6.31 17.01
C ALA A 201 0.54 -6.28 18.14
N LYS A 202 0.13 -6.03 19.38
CA LYS A 202 1.04 -6.06 20.55
C LYS A 202 1.65 -7.44 20.77
N THR A 203 0.87 -8.50 20.62
CA THR A 203 1.36 -9.87 20.74
C THR A 203 2.42 -10.17 19.68
N LEU A 204 2.14 -9.86 18.42
CA LEU A 204 3.07 -10.05 17.31
C LEU A 204 4.35 -9.23 17.49
N LEU A 205 4.24 -7.97 17.88
CA LEU A 205 5.40 -7.10 18.10
C LEU A 205 6.35 -7.65 19.17
N LYS A 206 5.83 -8.25 20.25
CA LYS A 206 6.64 -8.91 21.29
C LYS A 206 7.47 -10.06 20.69
N GLU A 207 6.89 -10.87 19.82
CA GLU A 207 7.59 -11.96 19.11
C GLU A 207 8.62 -11.42 18.11
N ILE A 208 8.29 -10.37 17.35
CA ILE A 208 9.24 -9.72 16.43
C ILE A 208 10.45 -9.16 17.21
N ILE A 209 10.24 -8.56 18.38
CA ILE A 209 11.34 -8.07 19.23
C ILE A 209 12.28 -9.20 19.63
N GLN A 210 11.75 -10.36 20.05
CA GLN A 210 12.56 -11.52 20.41
C GLN A 210 13.31 -12.09 19.19
N TRP A 211 12.61 -12.22 18.05
CA TRP A 211 13.20 -12.67 16.80
C TRP A 211 14.37 -11.76 16.36
N ARG A 212 14.17 -10.43 16.40
CA ARG A 212 15.24 -9.47 16.07
C ARG A 212 16.48 -9.64 16.94
N LYS A 213 16.28 -9.81 18.24
CA LYS A 213 17.39 -10.06 19.18
C LYS A 213 18.12 -11.37 18.85
N LYS A 214 17.38 -12.46 18.64
CA LYS A 214 17.94 -13.78 18.34
C LYS A 214 18.74 -13.82 17.03
N LYS A 215 18.23 -13.16 15.99
CA LYS A 215 18.85 -13.10 14.64
C LYS A 215 19.84 -11.94 14.48
N ALA A 216 19.99 -11.07 15.47
CA ALA A 216 20.73 -9.79 15.38
C ALA A 216 20.29 -8.98 14.14
N PHE A 217 18.99 -9.02 13.80
CA PHE A 217 18.46 -8.36 12.62
C PHE A 217 18.40 -6.84 12.83
N ARG A 218 19.04 -6.08 11.91
CA ARG A 218 19.16 -4.63 11.98
C ARG A 218 18.26 -3.88 10.98
N GLY A 219 17.60 -4.60 10.07
CA GLY A 219 16.65 -4.00 9.14
C GLY A 219 15.46 -3.35 9.88
N SER A 220 14.80 -2.41 9.25
CA SER A 220 13.62 -1.73 9.79
C SER A 220 12.33 -2.29 9.21
N PHE A 221 11.23 -1.95 9.88
CA PHE A 221 9.88 -2.20 9.37
C PHE A 221 9.17 -0.88 9.07
N ILE A 222 8.36 -0.90 8.02
CA ILE A 222 7.41 0.15 7.65
C ILE A 222 6.03 -0.49 7.61
N THR A 223 4.99 0.21 8.05
CA THR A 223 3.62 -0.32 7.96
C THR A 223 2.58 0.79 7.85
N GLN A 224 1.32 0.40 7.62
CA GLN A 224 0.18 1.31 7.63
C GLN A 224 -0.59 1.19 8.95
N VAL A 225 -0.95 2.32 9.52
CA VAL A 225 -1.72 2.39 10.78
C VAL A 225 -2.74 3.53 10.73
N SER A 226 -3.76 3.45 11.55
CA SER A 226 -4.66 4.58 11.81
C SER A 226 -4.12 5.49 12.91
N LEU A 227 -4.52 6.79 12.89
CA LEU A 227 -3.99 7.82 13.79
C LEU A 227 -4.25 7.54 15.28
N ASN A 228 -5.25 6.72 15.62
CA ASN A 228 -5.52 6.29 16.99
C ASN A 228 -4.41 5.44 17.62
N ILE A 229 -3.30 5.23 16.91
CA ILE A 229 -2.04 4.71 17.49
C ILE A 229 -1.52 5.67 18.56
N ALA A 230 -1.71 6.98 18.41
CA ALA A 230 -1.30 8.00 19.37
C ALA A 230 -1.92 7.84 20.77
N ASP A 231 -3.04 7.09 20.87
CA ASP A 231 -3.71 6.81 22.15
C ASP A 231 -3.04 5.68 22.96
N ASP A 232 -2.03 4.98 22.40
CA ASP A 232 -1.49 3.74 22.97
C ASP A 232 0.03 3.76 23.04
N GLU A 233 0.57 4.31 24.13
CA GLU A 233 2.03 4.45 24.32
C GLU A 233 2.75 3.10 24.45
N GLU A 234 2.08 2.07 25.00
CA GLU A 234 2.65 0.72 25.02
C GLU A 234 2.86 0.22 23.59
N LEU A 235 1.87 0.43 22.70
CA LEU A 235 1.94 0.01 21.32
C LEU A 235 3.05 0.78 20.55
N LEU A 236 3.13 2.11 20.72
CA LEU A 236 4.21 2.93 20.15
C LEU A 236 5.59 2.44 20.61
N THR A 237 5.74 2.16 21.91
CA THR A 237 6.98 1.62 22.48
C THR A 237 7.33 0.25 21.89
N LEU A 238 6.36 -0.65 21.76
CA LEU A 238 6.57 -1.96 21.17
C LEU A 238 6.94 -1.86 19.68
N MET A 239 6.28 -0.99 18.92
CA MET A 239 6.61 -0.75 17.51
C MET A 239 8.05 -0.25 17.36
N LYS A 240 8.47 0.74 18.16
CA LYS A 240 9.84 1.22 18.14
C LYS A 240 10.84 0.11 18.46
N LYS A 241 10.61 -0.67 19.53
CA LYS A 241 11.47 -1.80 19.92
C LYS A 241 11.51 -2.91 18.85
N ALA A 242 10.40 -3.13 18.15
CA ALA A 242 10.34 -4.07 17.02
C ALA A 242 11.08 -3.55 15.77
N GLY A 243 11.49 -2.28 15.77
CA GLY A 243 12.21 -1.65 14.66
C GLY A 243 11.30 -1.06 13.58
N VAL A 244 10.06 -0.75 13.91
CA VAL A 244 9.21 0.08 13.06
C VAL A 244 9.73 1.51 13.17
N ASN A 245 10.24 2.04 12.08
CA ASN A 245 10.81 3.37 12.03
C ASN A 245 9.96 4.37 11.24
N CYS A 246 8.98 3.88 10.49
CA CYS A 246 8.09 4.69 9.70
C CYS A 246 6.70 4.06 9.62
N VAL A 247 5.67 4.88 9.69
CA VAL A 247 4.28 4.48 9.49
C VAL A 247 3.59 5.37 8.46
N PHE A 248 2.80 4.75 7.57
CA PHE A 248 1.87 5.50 6.74
C PHE A 248 0.56 5.69 7.51
N ILE A 249 0.08 6.93 7.60
CA ILE A 249 -1.20 7.27 8.22
C ILE A 249 -2.06 8.05 7.24
N GLY A 250 -3.24 7.50 6.93
CA GLY A 250 -4.27 8.26 6.23
C GLY A 250 -4.86 9.33 7.18
N LEU A 251 -4.45 10.58 7.01
CA LEU A 251 -4.97 11.73 7.76
C LEU A 251 -6.17 12.34 7.04
N GLU A 252 -6.13 12.30 5.73
CA GLU A 252 -7.08 12.73 4.70
C GLU A 252 -7.26 14.25 4.67
N THR A 253 -7.85 14.84 5.72
CA THR A 253 -8.21 16.24 5.72
C THR A 253 -8.29 16.81 7.16
N PRO A 254 -7.92 18.08 7.37
CA PRO A 254 -8.16 18.77 8.65
C PRO A 254 -9.63 19.24 8.83
N SER A 255 -10.52 18.97 7.85
CA SER A 255 -11.95 19.32 7.96
C SER A 255 -12.72 18.27 8.72
N ALA A 256 -13.34 18.64 9.85
CA ALA A 256 -14.18 17.73 10.63
C ALA A 256 -15.45 17.32 9.85
N GLU A 257 -15.95 18.20 8.98
CA GLU A 257 -17.10 17.98 8.11
C GLU A 257 -16.77 16.93 7.06
N SER A 258 -15.64 17.08 6.35
CA SER A 258 -15.17 16.15 5.33
C SER A 258 -14.76 14.79 5.93
N LEU A 259 -14.19 14.77 7.16
CA LEU A 259 -13.96 13.51 7.91
C LEU A 259 -15.26 12.78 8.25
N ALA A 260 -16.31 13.54 8.60
CA ALA A 260 -17.64 12.95 8.86
C ALA A 260 -18.28 12.42 7.58
N GLU A 261 -18.20 13.19 6.48
CA GLU A 261 -18.69 12.81 5.15
C GLU A 261 -18.10 11.48 4.71
N CYS A 262 -16.80 11.33 4.75
CA CYS A 262 -16.13 10.11 4.26
C CYS A 262 -16.12 8.96 5.28
N GLY A 263 -16.78 9.10 6.43
CA GLY A 263 -16.86 8.05 7.46
C GLY A 263 -15.55 7.84 8.24
N LYS A 264 -14.59 8.78 8.19
CA LYS A 264 -13.33 8.69 8.96
C LYS A 264 -13.47 9.25 10.37
N ILE A 265 -14.48 8.80 11.09
CA ILE A 265 -14.91 9.30 12.39
C ILE A 265 -13.80 9.18 13.45
N HIS A 266 -12.92 8.20 13.35
CA HIS A 266 -11.82 8.00 14.30
C HIS A 266 -10.75 9.11 14.26
N ASN A 267 -10.72 9.94 13.21
CA ASN A 267 -9.88 11.14 13.12
C ASN A 267 -10.63 12.41 13.57
N LYS A 268 -11.98 12.35 13.71
CA LYS A 268 -12.79 13.50 14.12
C LYS A 268 -12.58 13.81 15.60
N ASN A 269 -12.69 15.09 15.99
CA ASN A 269 -12.57 15.57 17.35
C ASN A 269 -11.20 15.25 18.01
N ARG A 270 -10.13 15.21 17.22
CA ARG A 270 -8.75 15.01 17.67
C ARG A 270 -7.90 16.22 17.33
N ASN A 271 -6.88 16.48 18.12
CA ASN A 271 -5.79 17.34 17.67
C ASN A 271 -4.79 16.48 16.87
N MET A 272 -5.05 16.33 15.58
CA MET A 272 -4.26 15.45 14.72
C MET A 272 -2.79 15.91 14.59
N VAL A 273 -2.51 17.21 14.76
CA VAL A 273 -1.13 17.74 14.76
C VAL A 273 -0.37 17.16 15.96
N GLU A 274 -0.94 17.27 17.16
CA GLU A 274 -0.32 16.75 18.37
C GLU A 274 -0.23 15.22 18.37
N ASP A 275 -1.20 14.53 17.80
CA ASP A 275 -1.15 13.08 17.65
C ASP A 275 0.03 12.64 16.75
N VAL A 276 0.27 13.34 15.64
CA VAL A 276 1.43 13.08 14.76
C VAL A 276 2.74 13.38 15.49
N LYS A 277 2.86 14.53 16.15
CA LYS A 277 4.03 14.89 16.96
C LYS A 277 4.30 13.84 18.05
N LYS A 278 3.26 13.33 18.69
CA LYS A 278 3.39 12.25 19.67
C LYS A 278 3.99 10.99 19.04
N VAL A 279 3.56 10.59 17.84
CA VAL A 279 4.18 9.46 17.13
C VAL A 279 5.65 9.76 16.82
N HIS A 280 5.99 10.96 16.36
CA HIS A 280 7.37 11.40 16.12
C HIS A 280 8.23 11.34 17.38
N SER A 281 7.68 11.73 18.54
CA SER A 281 8.40 11.72 19.83
C SER A 281 8.79 10.31 20.31
N PHE A 282 8.11 9.26 19.80
CA PHE A 282 8.51 7.86 19.99
C PHE A 282 9.57 7.40 18.97
N GLY A 283 10.07 8.29 18.10
CA GLY A 283 11.08 8.00 17.09
C GLY A 283 10.52 7.16 15.92
N ILE A 284 9.26 7.37 15.57
CA ILE A 284 8.59 6.76 14.42
C ILE A 284 8.19 7.89 13.47
N GLU A 285 8.69 7.88 12.25
CA GLU A 285 8.36 8.85 11.21
C GLU A 285 6.94 8.60 10.69
N VAL A 286 6.17 9.68 10.45
CA VAL A 286 4.84 9.61 9.85
C VAL A 286 4.92 10.03 8.38
N PHE A 287 4.56 9.12 7.47
CA PHE A 287 4.17 9.44 6.10
C PHE A 287 2.68 9.71 6.07
N GLY A 288 2.28 10.93 5.74
CA GLY A 288 0.88 11.35 5.77
C GLY A 288 0.18 11.19 4.42
N GLY A 289 -0.99 10.56 4.42
CA GLY A 289 -1.91 10.55 3.28
C GLY A 289 -2.97 11.66 3.43
N PHE A 290 -3.16 12.47 2.38
CA PHE A 290 -4.09 13.59 2.34
C PHE A 290 -4.94 13.55 1.08
N ILE A 291 -6.18 14.00 1.19
CA ILE A 291 -7.14 14.07 0.10
C ILE A 291 -7.80 15.45 0.11
N VAL A 292 -8.01 16.04 -1.08
CA VAL A 292 -8.82 17.23 -1.30
C VAL A 292 -9.94 16.91 -2.28
N GLY A 293 -11.04 17.68 -2.23
CA GLY A 293 -12.16 17.53 -3.15
C GLY A 293 -13.32 16.71 -2.59
N PHE A 294 -13.45 16.61 -1.27
CA PHE A 294 -14.66 16.15 -0.62
C PHE A 294 -15.80 17.14 -0.88
N ASP A 295 -17.05 16.71 -0.80
CA ASP A 295 -18.21 17.56 -1.08
C ASP A 295 -18.34 18.71 -0.08
N ASN A 296 -17.84 18.54 1.17
CA ASN A 296 -17.80 19.59 2.19
C ASN A 296 -16.53 20.45 2.16
N ASP A 297 -15.61 20.25 1.21
CA ASP A 297 -14.44 21.10 1.10
C ASP A 297 -14.79 22.46 0.44
N ASP A 298 -14.37 23.54 1.08
CA ASP A 298 -14.32 24.87 0.49
C ASP A 298 -12.89 25.25 0.08
N GLU A 299 -12.72 26.43 -0.53
CA GLU A 299 -11.41 26.87 -1.01
C GLU A 299 -10.36 27.10 0.11
N THR A 300 -10.75 27.15 1.37
CA THR A 300 -9.81 27.29 2.50
C THR A 300 -9.11 25.99 2.83
N ILE A 301 -9.61 24.85 2.33
CA ILE A 301 -9.07 23.53 2.65
C ILE A 301 -7.59 23.39 2.26
N PHE A 302 -7.18 24.01 1.14
CA PHE A 302 -5.80 23.93 0.66
C PHE A 302 -4.83 24.60 1.64
N GLU A 303 -5.17 25.77 2.15
CA GLU A 303 -4.36 26.48 3.16
C GLU A 303 -4.36 25.74 4.50
N ARG A 304 -5.53 25.23 4.93
CA ARG A 304 -5.65 24.42 6.16
C ARG A 304 -4.81 23.16 6.07
N GLN A 305 -4.79 22.48 4.94
CA GLN A 305 -3.99 21.28 4.71
C GLN A 305 -2.49 21.60 4.67
N TYR A 306 -2.09 22.69 3.99
CA TYR A 306 -0.70 23.17 4.00
C TYR A 306 -0.22 23.43 5.41
N LYS A 307 -0.96 24.21 6.21
CA LYS A 307 -0.61 24.51 7.61
C LYS A 307 -0.48 23.23 8.43
N PHE A 308 -1.45 22.32 8.31
CA PHE A 308 -1.40 21.06 9.02
C PHE A 308 -0.13 20.25 8.71
N ILE A 309 0.22 20.09 7.43
CA ILE A 309 1.41 19.36 7.00
C ILE A 309 2.68 19.99 7.58
N GLN A 310 2.78 21.33 7.55
CA GLN A 310 3.95 22.05 8.06
C GLN A 310 4.06 21.97 9.59
N GLU A 311 2.98 22.23 10.32
CA GLU A 311 2.93 22.23 11.79
C GLU A 311 3.16 20.86 12.40
N ALA A 312 2.63 19.81 11.77
CA ALA A 312 2.82 18.42 12.22
C ALA A 312 4.19 17.84 11.87
N GLY A 313 5.05 18.56 11.11
CA GLY A 313 6.35 18.07 10.70
C GLY A 313 6.31 16.83 9.78
N ILE A 314 5.26 16.68 8.96
CA ILE A 314 5.11 15.52 8.06
C ILE A 314 6.01 15.73 6.83
N VAL A 315 7.22 15.14 6.86
CA VAL A 315 8.23 15.32 5.80
C VAL A 315 7.74 14.78 4.47
N VAL A 316 7.13 13.60 4.46
CA VAL A 316 6.56 12.98 3.26
C VAL A 316 5.03 12.99 3.36
N ALA A 317 4.41 13.85 2.56
CA ALA A 317 2.95 14.00 2.46
C ALA A 317 2.48 13.58 1.05
N THR A 318 1.73 12.49 0.96
CA THR A 318 1.06 12.11 -0.29
C THR A 318 -0.27 12.83 -0.35
N ILE A 319 -0.41 13.80 -1.26
CA ILE A 319 -1.62 14.59 -1.41
C ILE A 319 -2.30 14.17 -2.71
N GLY A 320 -3.56 13.78 -2.64
CA GLY A 320 -4.34 13.37 -3.80
C GLY A 320 -5.65 14.13 -3.93
N ILE A 321 -6.23 14.10 -5.14
CA ILE A 321 -7.62 14.48 -5.34
C ILE A 321 -8.50 13.26 -5.08
N LEU A 322 -9.67 13.48 -4.45
CA LEU A 322 -10.63 12.41 -4.20
C LEU A 322 -10.97 11.67 -5.50
N ASN A 323 -10.97 10.36 -5.42
CA ASN A 323 -11.22 9.49 -6.56
C ASN A 323 -12.24 8.42 -6.20
N ALA A 324 -13.25 8.22 -7.03
CA ALA A 324 -14.27 7.21 -6.84
C ALA A 324 -13.81 5.87 -7.44
N LEU A 325 -13.21 5.02 -6.62
CA LEU A 325 -12.76 3.70 -7.04
C LEU A 325 -13.97 2.76 -7.21
N PRO A 326 -14.00 1.94 -8.26
CA PRO A 326 -15.08 0.96 -8.46
C PRO A 326 -15.25 0.03 -7.25
N GLY A 327 -16.51 -0.19 -6.86
CA GLY A 327 -16.86 -1.03 -5.70
C GLY A 327 -16.85 -0.32 -4.36
N THR A 328 -16.42 0.96 -4.28
CA THR A 328 -16.50 1.76 -3.06
C THR A 328 -17.89 2.37 -2.85
N LYS A 329 -18.21 2.72 -1.60
CA LYS A 329 -19.46 3.44 -1.28
C LYS A 329 -19.53 4.77 -2.03
N LEU A 330 -18.41 5.50 -2.10
CA LEU A 330 -18.28 6.74 -2.86
C LEU A 330 -18.66 6.55 -4.33
N TYR A 331 -18.14 5.48 -4.97
CA TYR A 331 -18.48 5.16 -6.36
C TYR A 331 -19.97 4.95 -6.55
N HIS A 332 -20.61 4.16 -5.67
CA HIS A 332 -22.04 3.89 -5.75
C HIS A 332 -22.88 5.16 -5.49
N ARG A 333 -22.50 5.99 -4.51
CA ARG A 333 -23.17 7.26 -4.24
C ARG A 333 -23.11 8.17 -5.46
N LEU A 334 -21.91 8.44 -5.97
CA LEU A 334 -21.71 9.33 -7.11
C LEU A 334 -22.35 8.80 -8.41
N LYS A 335 -22.42 7.47 -8.59
CA LYS A 335 -23.15 6.86 -9.69
C LYS A 335 -24.64 7.15 -9.60
N ASN A 336 -25.25 7.00 -8.42
CA ASN A 336 -26.66 7.26 -8.19
C ASN A 336 -27.00 8.77 -8.34
N GLU A 337 -26.05 9.64 -8.03
CA GLU A 337 -26.13 11.09 -8.22
C GLU A 337 -25.86 11.54 -9.67
N ASN A 338 -25.55 10.61 -10.60
CA ASN A 338 -25.14 10.90 -11.98
C ASN A 338 -23.91 11.81 -12.08
N ARG A 339 -22.99 11.71 -11.16
CA ARG A 339 -21.77 12.53 -11.08
C ARG A 339 -20.53 11.81 -11.60
N LEU A 340 -20.56 10.53 -11.93
CA LEU A 340 -19.42 9.83 -12.51
C LEU A 340 -19.17 10.30 -13.95
N LEU A 341 -17.90 10.57 -14.29
CA LEU A 341 -17.48 11.03 -15.62
C LEU A 341 -16.80 9.90 -16.43
N GLN A 342 -15.95 9.14 -15.76
CA GLN A 342 -15.11 8.10 -16.37
C GLN A 342 -14.64 7.10 -15.32
N GLU A 343 -13.99 6.02 -15.75
CA GLU A 343 -13.32 5.11 -14.83
C GLU A 343 -12.12 5.80 -14.15
N SER A 344 -11.86 5.42 -12.90
CA SER A 344 -10.68 5.87 -12.19
C SER A 344 -9.39 5.31 -12.81
N THR A 345 -8.34 6.12 -12.85
CA THR A 345 -6.97 5.66 -13.17
C THR A 345 -6.33 4.89 -11.99
N GLY A 346 -6.93 5.00 -10.80
CA GLY A 346 -6.37 4.51 -9.54
C GLY A 346 -5.23 5.37 -8.99
N ASN A 347 -4.78 6.38 -9.74
CA ASN A 347 -3.74 7.32 -9.30
C ASN A 347 -4.37 8.66 -8.92
N ASN A 348 -4.60 8.89 -7.63
CA ASN A 348 -5.18 10.13 -7.13
C ASN A 348 -4.19 11.31 -7.09
N THR A 349 -2.91 11.08 -7.42
CA THR A 349 -1.88 12.13 -7.44
C THR A 349 -1.62 12.70 -8.83
N ASP A 350 -2.22 12.17 -9.89
CA ASP A 350 -2.06 12.66 -11.28
C ASP A 350 -2.90 13.90 -11.60
N GLY A 351 -3.75 14.32 -10.66
CA GLY A 351 -4.63 15.47 -10.79
C GLY A 351 -5.85 15.23 -11.68
N THR A 352 -6.15 13.97 -12.02
CA THR A 352 -7.37 13.61 -12.76
C THR A 352 -8.56 13.49 -11.83
N LEU A 353 -9.74 13.78 -12.38
CA LEU A 353 -11.04 13.63 -11.73
C LEU A 353 -11.87 12.62 -12.51
N ASN A 354 -12.44 11.66 -11.79
CA ASN A 354 -13.36 10.71 -12.40
C ASN A 354 -14.84 10.95 -12.06
N PHE A 355 -15.13 12.06 -11.41
CA PHE A 355 -16.50 12.51 -11.10
C PHE A 355 -16.60 14.03 -11.11
N VAL A 356 -17.83 14.57 -11.10
CA VAL A 356 -18.13 16.01 -10.97
C VAL A 356 -18.04 16.40 -9.49
N PRO A 357 -17.03 17.19 -9.06
CA PRO A 357 -16.90 17.62 -7.66
C PRO A 357 -17.94 18.70 -7.31
N SER A 358 -18.20 18.90 -6.01
CA SER A 358 -19.03 20.03 -5.53
C SER A 358 -18.33 21.37 -5.70
N MET A 359 -17.02 21.42 -5.48
CA MET A 359 -16.19 22.59 -5.80
C MET A 359 -16.01 22.72 -7.31
N ASP A 360 -15.84 23.94 -7.81
CA ASP A 360 -15.49 24.16 -9.21
C ASP A 360 -14.25 23.35 -9.60
N LYS A 361 -14.37 22.59 -10.69
CA LYS A 361 -13.32 21.65 -11.13
C LYS A 361 -11.98 22.33 -11.40
N ASP A 362 -12.01 23.49 -12.07
CA ASP A 362 -10.78 24.17 -12.47
C ASP A 362 -10.09 24.79 -11.24
N ILE A 363 -10.87 25.30 -10.30
CA ILE A 363 -10.39 25.79 -9.01
C ILE A 363 -9.76 24.64 -8.23
N LEU A 364 -10.45 23.52 -8.09
CA LEU A 364 -9.95 22.33 -7.38
C LEU A 364 -8.60 21.87 -7.93
N VAL A 365 -8.52 21.63 -9.24
CA VAL A 365 -7.29 21.11 -9.90
C VAL A 365 -6.15 22.13 -9.81
N LYS A 366 -6.43 23.42 -10.02
CA LYS A 366 -5.43 24.49 -9.92
C LYS A 366 -4.87 24.57 -8.50
N LYS A 367 -5.74 24.72 -7.50
CA LYS A 367 -5.34 24.86 -6.10
C LYS A 367 -4.67 23.61 -5.55
N TYR A 368 -5.08 22.42 -5.99
CA TYR A 368 -4.36 21.17 -5.69
C TYR A 368 -2.90 21.23 -6.18
N LYS A 369 -2.68 21.62 -7.43
CA LYS A 369 -1.32 21.74 -7.98
C LYS A 369 -0.49 22.79 -7.23
N ASP A 370 -1.11 23.90 -6.85
CA ASP A 370 -0.46 24.95 -6.09
C ASP A 370 -0.12 24.48 -4.66
N LEU A 371 -1.01 23.72 -4.01
CA LEU A 371 -0.74 23.09 -2.71
C LEU A 371 0.47 22.14 -2.78
N VAL A 372 0.47 21.23 -3.75
CA VAL A 372 1.61 20.29 -3.92
C VAL A 372 2.92 21.03 -4.16
N ARG A 373 2.93 22.07 -5.03
CA ARG A 373 4.12 22.91 -5.27
C ARG A 373 4.58 23.61 -4.00
N SER A 374 3.66 24.17 -3.21
CA SER A 374 3.97 24.85 -1.96
C SER A 374 4.55 23.90 -0.93
N VAL A 375 3.92 22.73 -0.72
CA VAL A 375 4.38 21.72 0.23
C VAL A 375 5.78 21.21 -0.13
N TYR A 376 6.10 21.08 -1.41
CA TYR A 376 7.39 20.57 -1.90
C TYR A 376 8.32 21.66 -2.47
N SER A 377 8.04 22.95 -2.22
CA SER A 377 9.04 23.99 -2.45
C SER A 377 10.24 23.76 -1.53
N VAL A 378 11.44 24.07 -2.00
CA VAL A 378 12.69 23.81 -1.27
C VAL A 378 12.63 24.40 0.14
N GLU A 379 12.22 25.65 0.27
CA GLU A 379 12.13 26.36 1.56
C GLU A 379 11.16 25.66 2.53
N ASN A 380 9.92 25.42 2.11
CA ASN A 380 8.90 24.79 2.94
C ASN A 380 9.24 23.34 3.30
N TYR A 381 9.88 22.61 2.37
CA TYR A 381 10.32 21.23 2.60
C TYR A 381 11.40 21.18 3.70
N TYR A 382 12.43 22.03 3.63
CA TYR A 382 13.48 22.07 4.66
C TYR A 382 12.95 22.60 6.01
N GLN A 383 12.10 23.62 6.00
CA GLN A 383 11.48 24.09 7.25
C GLN A 383 10.70 22.96 7.94
N ARG A 384 9.99 22.15 7.18
CA ARG A 384 9.23 21.00 7.69
C ARG A 384 10.16 19.91 8.24
N ILE A 385 11.33 19.69 7.61
CA ILE A 385 12.35 18.79 8.15
C ILE A 385 12.84 19.28 9.51
N PHE A 386 13.09 20.59 9.67
CA PHE A 386 13.48 21.13 10.98
C PHE A 386 12.38 20.94 12.02
N ASN A 387 11.13 21.25 11.70
CA ASN A 387 10.01 21.02 12.60
C ASN A 387 9.90 19.53 13.01
N PHE A 388 10.10 18.61 12.06
CA PHE A 388 10.14 17.17 12.34
C PHE A 388 11.29 16.80 13.29
N LEU A 389 12.50 17.31 13.05
CA LEU A 389 13.67 16.98 13.84
C LEU A 389 13.60 17.51 15.30
N GLU A 390 12.88 18.61 15.53
CA GLU A 390 12.62 19.12 16.88
C GLU A 390 11.78 18.15 17.73
N GLU A 391 10.82 17.45 17.11
CA GLU A 391 9.91 16.52 17.78
C GLU A 391 10.45 15.08 17.77
N TYR A 392 11.33 14.75 16.82
CA TYR A 392 11.75 13.38 16.56
C TYR A 392 12.80 12.91 17.57
N ASN A 393 12.39 11.99 18.44
CA ASN A 393 13.28 11.43 19.43
C ASN A 393 14.08 10.24 18.89
N HIS A 394 15.33 10.49 18.58
CA HIS A 394 16.22 9.47 18.01
C HIS A 394 16.90 8.63 19.10
N TYR A 395 16.24 7.59 19.56
CA TYR A 395 16.79 6.62 20.55
C TYR A 395 17.69 5.53 19.95
N ASN A 396 18.10 5.60 18.69
CA ASN A 396 18.89 4.56 18.07
C ASN A 396 20.36 4.93 17.95
N ASN A 397 21.20 4.30 18.78
CA ASN A 397 22.63 4.18 18.58
C ASN A 397 22.96 3.16 17.46
N SER A 398 22.19 3.13 16.37
CA SER A 398 22.57 2.31 15.22
C SER A 398 23.82 2.93 14.58
N PRO A 399 24.95 2.22 14.54
CA PRO A 399 26.14 2.76 13.90
C PRO A 399 25.83 3.08 12.44
N LEU A 400 26.33 4.22 11.97
CA LEU A 400 26.29 4.57 10.55
C LEU A 400 26.91 3.42 9.75
N THR A 401 26.13 2.78 8.90
CA THR A 401 26.68 1.76 7.99
C THR A 401 27.46 2.46 6.88
N PHE A 402 28.44 1.78 6.31
CA PHE A 402 29.20 2.29 5.17
C PHE A 402 28.27 2.75 4.02
N ASN A 403 27.18 2.04 3.78
CA ASN A 403 26.21 2.40 2.75
C ASN A 403 25.49 3.74 3.06
N PHE A 404 25.16 4.00 4.32
CA PHE A 404 24.59 5.30 4.73
C PHE A 404 25.61 6.43 4.58
N PHE A 405 26.87 6.17 4.91
CA PHE A 405 27.94 7.14 4.71
C PHE A 405 28.14 7.45 3.21
N VAL A 406 28.15 6.45 2.35
CA VAL A 406 28.23 6.64 0.89
C VAL A 406 26.99 7.37 0.36
N ALA A 407 25.78 7.04 0.85
CA ALA A 407 24.55 7.74 0.48
C ALA A 407 24.60 9.21 0.90
N PHE A 408 25.10 9.49 2.11
CA PHE A 408 25.32 10.87 2.59
C PHE A 408 26.29 11.63 1.69
N LEU A 409 27.45 11.06 1.37
CA LEU A 409 28.43 11.70 0.48
C LEU A 409 27.85 11.95 -0.93
N LYS A 410 27.09 10.99 -1.49
CA LYS A 410 26.41 11.18 -2.77
C LYS A 410 25.37 12.29 -2.70
N SER A 411 24.57 12.32 -1.63
CA SER A 411 23.58 13.37 -1.41
C SER A 411 24.23 14.74 -1.27
N PHE A 412 25.30 14.84 -0.48
CA PHE A 412 26.09 16.06 -0.32
C PHE A 412 26.68 16.55 -1.65
N TYR A 413 27.23 15.63 -2.46
CA TYR A 413 27.76 15.95 -3.77
C TYR A 413 26.66 16.43 -4.74
N MET A 414 25.56 15.69 -4.81
CA MET A 414 24.45 16.01 -5.72
C MET A 414 23.73 17.30 -5.33
N LEU A 415 23.32 17.43 -4.08
CA LEU A 415 22.58 18.58 -3.59
C LEU A 415 23.46 19.79 -3.31
N GLY A 416 24.68 19.57 -2.81
CA GLY A 416 25.60 20.65 -2.44
C GLY A 416 26.43 21.21 -3.61
N LEU A 417 26.75 20.39 -4.63
CA LEU A 417 27.66 20.80 -5.71
C LEU A 417 27.00 20.83 -7.10
N ILE A 418 26.07 19.91 -7.41
CA ILE A 418 25.48 19.79 -8.73
C ILE A 418 24.15 20.53 -8.84
N ASP A 419 23.32 20.50 -7.79
CA ASP A 419 22.02 21.16 -7.83
C ASP A 419 22.16 22.67 -8.07
N LYS A 420 21.39 23.18 -9.03
CA LYS A 420 21.33 24.62 -9.36
C LYS A 420 20.75 25.47 -8.23
N ASN A 421 20.02 24.87 -7.29
CA ASN A 421 19.38 25.51 -6.14
C ASN A 421 20.26 25.51 -4.88
N ARG A 422 21.59 25.57 -5.00
CA ARG A 422 22.61 25.49 -3.94
C ARG A 422 22.51 26.51 -2.79
N ARG A 423 21.45 27.27 -2.68
CA ARG A 423 21.33 28.39 -1.74
C ARG A 423 20.75 28.02 -0.37
N TYR A 424 20.67 26.73 -0.07
CA TYR A 424 20.06 26.23 1.17
C TYR A 424 20.98 25.25 1.89
#